data_4ce32ddb0b45c022000996a7630c3af6
#
_entry.id   4ce32ddb0b45c022000996a7630c3af6
#
_cell.length_a   1.000
_cell.length_b   1.000
_cell.length_c   1.000
_cell.angle_alpha   90.00
_cell.angle_beta   90.00
_cell.angle_gamma   90.00
#
_symmetry.space_group_name_H-M   'P 1'
#
loop_
_entity.id
_entity.type
_entity.pdbx_description
1 polymer ?
#
loop_
_entity_poly.entity_id
_entity_poly.type
_entity_poly.pdbx_seq_one_letter_code
_entity_poly.pdbx_strand_id
1 'polypeptide(L)'
;MAGLSGYTYATLVQAIRDYTEVDANVLTETIVDGFIMAAQHRINLDCPMDSDRNVDQGQVATDNNSITMPIGTLFVRGIKIFNSTANDTGPGQWLERRDQTFISEYIDELTGTAGGAANQDVTGLPKYYSMFGGATTGASTATSGAVYLAPTPDKNYQYIIHYNTMPVGLGSGNDGNSSTYLSNYFPQGLLYACLTEAFSFLKGPTDMLTLYDKKYNTELQKFAAMQIGRRRRDDYTDGTIRIPIESAPQ
;
A
#
# COMPACT_ATOMS: atom_id res chain seq x y z
N MET A 1 17.90 24.42 7.12
CA MET A 1 18.15 24.11 5.70
C MET A 1 16.80 23.87 5.06
N ALA A 2 16.43 24.65 4.03
CA ALA A 2 15.27 24.32 3.23
C ALA A 2 15.59 23.02 2.46
N GLY A 3 14.90 21.96 2.78
CA GLY A 3 14.98 20.72 2.01
C GLY A 3 14.46 20.96 0.59
N LEU A 4 14.84 20.12 -0.36
CA LEU A 4 14.21 20.09 -1.68
C LEU A 4 12.71 19.83 -1.46
N SER A 5 11.89 20.85 -1.66
CA SER A 5 10.43 20.71 -1.61
C SER A 5 9.94 20.16 -2.94
N GLY A 6 9.20 19.07 -2.88
CA GLY A 6 8.49 18.55 -4.05
C GLY A 6 7.25 19.41 -4.39
N TYR A 7 6.40 18.86 -5.25
CA TYR A 7 5.13 19.52 -5.56
C TYR A 7 4.13 19.38 -4.42
N THR A 8 3.45 20.48 -4.09
CA THR A 8 2.17 20.44 -3.41
C THR A 8 1.07 20.24 -4.46
N TYR A 9 -0.17 19.93 -4.04
CA TYR A 9 -1.28 19.84 -4.96
C TYR A 9 -1.44 21.11 -5.82
N ALA A 10 -1.46 22.28 -5.19
CA ALA A 10 -1.64 23.55 -5.89
C ALA A 10 -0.52 23.85 -6.89
N THR A 11 0.74 23.60 -6.50
CA THR A 11 1.89 23.82 -7.40
C THR A 11 1.96 22.81 -8.55
N LEU A 12 1.52 21.57 -8.34
CA LEU A 12 1.43 20.57 -9.40
C LEU A 12 0.34 20.93 -10.43
N VAL A 13 -0.85 21.31 -9.94
CA VAL A 13 -1.95 21.76 -10.81
C VAL A 13 -1.52 22.96 -11.66
N GLN A 14 -0.85 23.94 -11.04
CA GLN A 14 -0.35 25.11 -11.78
C GLN A 14 0.72 24.71 -12.81
N ALA A 15 1.65 23.84 -12.42
CA ALA A 15 2.67 23.34 -13.35
C ALA A 15 2.05 22.62 -14.56
N ILE A 16 1.04 21.78 -14.35
CA ILE A 16 0.33 21.10 -15.46
C ILE A 16 -0.28 22.12 -16.42
N ARG A 17 -0.93 23.17 -15.90
CA ARG A 17 -1.52 24.24 -16.72
C ARG A 17 -0.47 25.05 -17.47
N ASP A 18 0.62 25.39 -16.82
CA ASP A 18 1.74 26.15 -17.42
C ASP A 18 2.41 25.37 -18.58
N TYR A 19 2.60 24.04 -18.39
CA TYR A 19 3.19 23.18 -19.43
C TYR A 19 2.26 22.91 -20.61
N THR A 20 0.96 22.92 -20.37
CA THR A 20 -0.05 22.70 -21.42
C THR A 20 -0.51 24.03 -22.08
N GLU A 21 -0.15 25.16 -21.50
CA GLU A 21 -0.60 26.51 -21.90
C GLU A 21 -2.13 26.64 -21.93
N VAL A 22 -2.82 25.95 -21.00
CA VAL A 22 -4.27 25.86 -20.96
C VAL A 22 -4.82 26.38 -19.64
N ASP A 23 -5.84 27.22 -19.72
CA ASP A 23 -6.48 27.85 -18.58
C ASP A 23 -7.33 26.89 -17.72
N ALA A 24 -7.64 27.33 -16.50
CA ALA A 24 -8.48 26.61 -15.56
C ALA A 24 -9.93 26.37 -16.06
N ASN A 25 -10.38 27.13 -17.03
CA ASN A 25 -11.71 26.95 -17.65
C ASN A 25 -11.81 25.66 -18.50
N VAL A 26 -10.69 25.20 -19.06
CA VAL A 26 -10.61 23.98 -19.86
C VAL A 26 -10.09 22.83 -19.02
N LEU A 27 -9.00 23.05 -18.29
CA LEU A 27 -8.45 22.10 -17.31
C LEU A 27 -8.99 22.43 -15.92
N THR A 28 -10.23 22.03 -15.67
CA THR A 28 -10.85 22.17 -14.34
C THR A 28 -10.14 21.32 -13.30
N GLU A 29 -10.30 21.64 -12.02
CA GLU A 29 -9.71 20.85 -10.93
C GLU A 29 -10.08 19.37 -11.02
N THR A 30 -11.34 19.05 -11.28
CA THR A 30 -11.82 17.67 -11.41
C THR A 30 -11.10 16.89 -12.52
N ILE A 31 -10.81 17.54 -13.64
CA ILE A 31 -10.09 16.92 -14.76
C ILE A 31 -8.64 16.70 -14.38
N VAL A 32 -7.99 17.69 -13.75
CA VAL A 32 -6.60 17.58 -13.31
C VAL A 32 -6.45 16.54 -12.19
N ASP A 33 -7.40 16.44 -11.28
CA ASP A 33 -7.45 15.38 -10.28
C ASP A 33 -7.47 13.99 -10.93
N GLY A 34 -8.23 13.82 -12.01
CA GLY A 34 -8.23 12.60 -12.79
C GLY A 34 -6.86 12.25 -13.36
N PHE A 35 -6.12 13.24 -13.88
CA PHE A 35 -4.76 13.03 -14.38
C PHE A 35 -3.78 12.67 -13.26
N ILE A 36 -3.85 13.38 -12.13
CA ILE A 36 -3.01 13.11 -10.96
C ILE A 36 -3.28 11.70 -10.43
N MET A 37 -4.54 11.30 -10.32
CA MET A 37 -4.92 9.97 -9.87
C MET A 37 -4.40 8.88 -10.83
N ALA A 38 -4.61 9.04 -12.13
CA ALA A 38 -4.13 8.09 -13.15
C ALA A 38 -2.60 7.98 -13.13
N ALA A 39 -1.90 9.11 -13.04
CA ALA A 39 -0.45 9.16 -12.94
C ALA A 39 0.07 8.43 -11.69
N GLN A 40 -0.52 8.66 -10.53
CA GLN A 40 -0.14 8.01 -9.29
C GLN A 40 -0.38 6.50 -9.34
N HIS A 41 -1.52 6.06 -9.88
CA HIS A 41 -1.79 4.63 -10.10
C HIS A 41 -0.74 3.99 -11.00
N ARG A 42 -0.42 4.62 -12.12
CA ARG A 42 0.61 4.15 -13.05
C ARG A 42 1.95 3.98 -12.35
N ILE A 43 2.40 5.00 -11.61
CA ILE A 43 3.68 4.97 -10.90
C ILE A 43 3.72 3.86 -9.84
N ASN A 44 2.64 3.68 -9.08
CA ASN A 44 2.55 2.63 -8.06
C ASN A 44 2.60 1.21 -8.66
N LEU A 45 2.04 1.02 -9.86
CA LEU A 45 2.12 -0.27 -10.57
C LEU A 45 3.52 -0.51 -11.15
N ASP A 46 4.14 0.53 -11.71
CA ASP A 46 5.45 0.44 -12.33
C ASP A 46 6.59 0.27 -11.29
N CYS A 47 6.47 0.92 -10.13
CA CYS A 47 7.49 0.90 -9.09
C CYS A 47 6.86 0.82 -7.68
N PRO A 48 6.68 -0.39 -7.12
CA PRO A 48 6.22 -0.55 -5.74
C PRO A 48 7.20 0.07 -4.75
N MET A 49 6.71 0.93 -3.87
CA MET A 49 7.53 1.70 -2.92
C MET A 49 7.56 1.04 -1.54
N ASP A 50 8.68 1.22 -0.83
CA ASP A 50 8.78 0.78 0.57
C ASP A 50 7.96 1.66 1.52
N SER A 51 7.64 2.89 1.13
CA SER A 51 6.72 3.77 1.86
C SER A 51 5.29 3.23 2.00
N ASP A 52 4.92 2.26 1.16
CA ASP A 52 3.59 1.67 1.15
C ASP A 52 3.45 0.53 2.19
N ARG A 53 4.55 0.21 2.88
CA ARG A 53 4.54 -0.74 4.00
C ARG A 53 4.04 -0.05 5.25
N ASN A 54 3.03 -0.67 5.85
CA ASN A 54 2.43 -0.17 7.06
C ASN A 54 2.28 -1.27 8.11
N VAL A 55 2.08 -0.86 9.34
CA VAL A 55 1.90 -1.75 10.50
C VAL A 55 0.64 -1.32 11.24
N ASP A 56 -0.22 -2.27 11.51
CA ASP A 56 -1.37 -2.07 12.38
C ASP A 56 -1.30 -2.99 13.60
N GLN A 57 -1.81 -2.52 14.72
CA GLN A 57 -1.81 -3.24 15.99
C GLN A 57 -3.22 -3.25 16.55
N GLY A 58 -3.60 -4.40 17.08
CA GLY A 58 -4.92 -4.55 17.67
C GLY A 58 -4.99 -5.73 18.61
N GLN A 59 -6.21 -6.01 19.02
CA GLN A 59 -6.53 -7.14 19.87
C GLN A 59 -7.64 -7.96 19.21
N VAL A 60 -7.44 -9.26 19.12
CA VAL A 60 -8.49 -10.20 18.78
C VAL A 60 -9.13 -10.72 20.07
N ALA A 61 -10.45 -10.69 20.12
CA ALA A 61 -11.20 -11.12 21.28
C ALA A 61 -11.31 -12.66 21.34
N THR A 62 -11.58 -13.17 22.53
CA THR A 62 -11.96 -14.58 22.76
C THR A 62 -13.12 -14.95 21.81
N ASP A 63 -13.08 -16.15 21.29
CA ASP A 63 -14.09 -16.74 20.37
C ASP A 63 -14.28 -15.96 19.05
N ASN A 64 -13.41 -15.00 18.75
CA ASN A 64 -13.41 -14.28 17.48
C ASN A 64 -12.24 -14.76 16.61
N ASN A 65 -12.54 -15.45 15.53
CA ASN A 65 -11.53 -15.96 14.59
C ASN A 65 -11.22 -15.01 13.45
N SER A 66 -11.74 -13.77 13.47
CA SER A 66 -11.55 -12.83 12.37
C SER A 66 -10.90 -11.52 12.81
N ILE A 67 -10.00 -11.00 11.98
CA ILE A 67 -9.40 -9.67 12.12
C ILE A 67 -9.81 -8.86 10.91
N THR A 68 -10.42 -7.69 11.14
CA THR A 68 -10.73 -6.75 10.06
C THR A 68 -9.45 -6.06 9.59
N MET A 69 -9.25 -6.02 8.28
CA MET A 69 -8.09 -5.36 7.69
C MET A 69 -8.27 -3.84 7.67
N PRO A 70 -7.20 -3.06 7.84
CA PRO A 70 -7.23 -1.63 7.62
C PRO A 70 -7.67 -1.27 6.21
N ILE A 71 -8.38 -0.14 6.08
CA ILE A 71 -8.83 0.37 4.77
C ILE A 71 -7.63 0.62 3.86
N GLY A 72 -7.76 0.26 2.58
CA GLY A 72 -6.71 0.44 1.60
C GLY A 72 -5.62 -0.64 1.63
N THR A 73 -5.78 -1.70 2.43
CA THR A 73 -4.85 -2.83 2.40
C THR A 73 -4.87 -3.52 1.05
N LEU A 74 -3.70 -3.59 0.39
CA LEU A 74 -3.51 -4.32 -0.85
C LEU A 74 -3.22 -5.79 -0.59
N PHE A 75 -2.27 -6.07 0.29
CA PHE A 75 -1.94 -7.44 0.71
C PHE A 75 -1.23 -7.46 2.06
N VAL A 76 -1.39 -8.57 2.77
CA VAL A 76 -0.75 -8.83 4.07
C VAL A 76 0.59 -9.51 3.84
N ARG A 77 1.63 -8.98 4.50
CA ARG A 77 2.97 -9.56 4.49
C ARG A 77 3.17 -10.62 5.55
N GLY A 78 2.58 -10.38 6.72
CA GLY A 78 2.65 -11.31 7.83
C GLY A 78 1.89 -10.78 9.04
N ILE A 79 1.48 -11.71 9.88
CA ILE A 79 0.77 -11.44 11.12
C ILE A 79 1.56 -12.06 12.26
N LYS A 80 1.80 -11.28 13.29
CA LYS A 80 2.42 -11.73 14.53
C LYS A 80 1.41 -11.62 15.65
N ILE A 81 1.22 -12.69 16.41
CA ILE A 81 0.35 -12.75 17.56
C ILE A 81 1.15 -12.91 18.84
N PHE A 82 0.69 -12.32 19.92
CA PHE A 82 1.40 -12.34 21.21
C PHE A 82 0.57 -13.10 22.23
N ASN A 83 1.19 -14.01 22.93
CA ASN A 83 0.56 -14.78 23.99
C ASN A 83 0.42 -13.97 25.30
N SER A 84 -0.01 -12.72 25.16
CA SER A 84 -0.29 -11.81 26.26
C SER A 84 -1.55 -11.03 26.01
N THR A 85 -2.32 -10.80 27.04
CA THR A 85 -3.55 -10.01 27.02
C THR A 85 -3.32 -8.52 27.27
N ALA A 86 -2.14 -8.14 27.72
CA ALA A 86 -1.81 -6.76 28.10
C ALA A 86 -0.41 -6.37 27.63
N ASN A 87 -0.33 -5.25 26.94
CA ASN A 87 0.89 -4.49 26.67
C ASN A 87 2.12 -5.26 26.15
N ASP A 88 1.92 -6.21 25.23
CA ASP A 88 2.98 -6.76 24.40
C ASP A 88 4.20 -7.34 25.16
N THR A 89 3.99 -7.91 26.33
CA THR A 89 5.07 -8.46 27.17
C THR A 89 5.31 -9.98 26.99
N GLY A 90 4.51 -10.64 26.19
CA GLY A 90 4.61 -12.08 25.91
C GLY A 90 5.42 -12.39 24.65
N PRO A 91 5.88 -13.64 24.51
CA PRO A 91 6.56 -14.08 23.30
C PRO A 91 5.60 -13.98 22.11
N GLY A 92 6.04 -13.31 21.04
CA GLY A 92 5.29 -13.18 19.81
C GLY A 92 5.60 -14.30 18.83
N GLN A 93 4.57 -14.86 18.21
CA GLN A 93 4.67 -15.92 17.22
C GLN A 93 4.17 -15.40 15.87
N TRP A 94 4.90 -15.66 14.78
CA TRP A 94 4.43 -15.43 13.43
C TRP A 94 3.42 -16.49 13.03
N LEU A 95 2.31 -16.06 12.44
CA LEU A 95 1.31 -16.97 11.89
C LEU A 95 1.73 -17.46 10.52
N GLU A 96 1.45 -18.70 10.23
CA GLU A 96 1.67 -19.30 8.91
C GLU A 96 0.45 -19.07 8.03
N ARG A 97 0.69 -18.58 6.82
CA ARG A 97 -0.39 -18.41 5.84
C ARG A 97 -0.80 -19.76 5.26
N ARG A 98 -2.07 -20.05 5.32
CA ARG A 98 -2.69 -21.25 4.73
C ARG A 98 -3.82 -20.87 3.78
N ASP A 99 -4.22 -21.81 2.96
CA ASP A 99 -5.38 -21.64 2.11
C ASP A 99 -6.68 -21.69 2.95
N GLN A 100 -7.74 -21.09 2.43
CA GLN A 100 -9.01 -21.05 3.13
C GLN A 100 -9.61 -22.43 3.32
N THR A 101 -9.47 -23.32 2.35
CA THR A 101 -9.95 -24.70 2.45
C THR A 101 -9.34 -25.42 3.66
N PHE A 102 -8.05 -25.21 3.92
CA PHE A 102 -7.39 -25.74 5.11
C PHE A 102 -7.99 -25.20 6.41
N ILE A 103 -8.30 -23.89 6.45
CA ILE A 103 -8.91 -23.28 7.64
C ILE A 103 -10.32 -23.84 7.86
N SER A 104 -11.12 -23.95 6.81
CA SER A 104 -12.48 -24.49 6.88
C SER A 104 -12.50 -25.98 7.28
N GLU A 105 -11.53 -26.76 6.83
CA GLU A 105 -11.39 -28.16 7.26
C GLU A 105 -10.85 -28.28 8.69
N TYR A 106 -10.03 -27.35 9.13
CA TYR A 106 -9.45 -27.33 10.46
C TYR A 106 -10.42 -26.80 11.53
N ILE A 107 -11.24 -25.81 11.15
CA ILE A 107 -12.31 -25.24 11.96
C ILE A 107 -13.62 -25.56 11.25
N ASP A 108 -14.46 -26.38 11.84
CA ASP A 108 -15.79 -26.66 11.29
C ASP A 108 -16.68 -25.40 11.39
N GLU A 109 -16.79 -24.67 10.27
CA GLU A 109 -17.49 -23.37 10.21
C GLU A 109 -19.02 -23.47 10.23
N LEU A 110 -19.57 -24.66 10.03
CA LEU A 110 -21.01 -24.82 9.79
C LEU A 110 -21.89 -24.72 11.03
N THR A 111 -21.32 -24.54 12.20
CA THR A 111 -22.07 -24.38 13.45
C THR A 111 -22.39 -22.94 13.84
N GLY A 112 -22.01 -21.97 13.02
CA GLY A 112 -22.26 -20.55 13.21
C GLY A 112 -23.67 -20.15 12.80
N THR A 113 -24.71 -20.65 13.45
CA THR A 113 -25.98 -19.91 13.52
C THR A 113 -25.70 -18.60 14.24
N ALA A 114 -26.07 -17.47 13.65
CA ALA A 114 -25.96 -16.16 14.29
C ALA A 114 -26.48 -16.24 15.75
N GLY A 115 -25.56 -16.20 16.73
CA GLY A 115 -25.88 -16.34 18.14
C GLY A 115 -25.66 -17.73 18.77
N GLY A 116 -25.23 -18.74 18.03
CA GLY A 116 -24.80 -20.03 18.56
C GLY A 116 -23.29 -20.00 18.90
N ALA A 117 -22.92 -20.66 19.99
CA ALA A 117 -21.53 -20.84 20.36
C ALA A 117 -20.77 -21.42 19.16
N ALA A 118 -19.75 -20.70 18.71
CA ALA A 118 -18.80 -21.22 17.73
C ALA A 118 -18.30 -22.58 18.21
N ASN A 119 -18.04 -23.48 17.29
CA ASN A 119 -17.57 -24.81 17.61
C ASN A 119 -16.34 -24.70 18.51
N GLN A 120 -16.52 -25.04 19.79
CA GLN A 120 -15.48 -24.84 20.82
C GLN A 120 -14.37 -25.89 20.73
N ASP A 121 -14.45 -26.82 19.80
CA ASP A 121 -13.60 -27.99 19.78
C ASP A 121 -12.15 -27.72 19.37
N VAL A 122 -11.88 -26.56 18.70
CA VAL A 122 -10.52 -26.18 18.29
C VAL A 122 -10.23 -24.74 18.67
N THR A 123 -10.20 -24.46 19.97
CA THR A 123 -9.78 -23.15 20.49
C THR A 123 -8.35 -23.17 21.00
N GLY A 124 -7.65 -22.06 20.90
CA GLY A 124 -6.29 -21.93 21.40
C GLY A 124 -5.54 -20.75 20.81
N LEU A 125 -4.23 -20.72 21.05
CA LEU A 125 -3.36 -19.72 20.45
C LEU A 125 -3.34 -19.91 18.92
N PRO A 126 -3.76 -18.93 18.13
CA PRO A 126 -3.72 -19.00 16.65
C PRO A 126 -2.33 -19.30 16.11
N LYS A 127 -2.25 -20.17 15.11
CA LYS A 127 -1.01 -20.56 14.43
C LYS A 127 -1.06 -20.29 12.94
N TYR A 128 -2.25 -20.31 12.38
CA TYR A 128 -2.49 -20.17 10.94
C TYR A 128 -3.41 -19.00 10.65
N TYR A 129 -3.28 -18.45 9.46
CA TYR A 129 -4.22 -17.46 8.97
C TYR A 129 -4.51 -17.67 7.48
N SER A 130 -5.72 -17.31 7.07
CA SER A 130 -6.09 -17.17 5.67
C SER A 130 -6.63 -15.79 5.40
N MET A 131 -6.54 -15.37 4.15
CA MET A 131 -7.13 -14.12 3.68
C MET A 131 -8.39 -14.44 2.90
N PHE A 132 -9.48 -13.84 3.30
CA PHE A 132 -10.74 -13.93 2.60
C PHE A 132 -11.26 -12.52 2.29
N GLY A 133 -11.61 -12.28 1.04
CA GLY A 133 -12.23 -11.04 0.64
C GLY A 133 -13.67 -10.98 1.13
N GLY A 134 -13.87 -10.65 2.38
CA GLY A 134 -15.19 -10.43 2.94
C GLY A 134 -15.74 -9.09 2.49
N ALA A 135 -16.59 -9.05 1.48
CA ALA A 135 -17.48 -7.94 1.30
C ALA A 135 -18.57 -8.07 2.39
N THR A 136 -18.47 -7.30 3.45
CA THR A 136 -19.60 -7.14 4.37
C THR A 136 -20.69 -6.39 3.65
N THR A 137 -21.71 -7.11 3.26
CA THR A 137 -22.93 -6.57 2.67
C THR A 137 -23.56 -5.59 3.66
N GLY A 138 -23.62 -4.31 3.33
CA GLY A 138 -24.42 -3.33 4.04
C GLY A 138 -23.70 -2.28 4.87
N ALA A 139 -22.38 -2.27 4.94
CA ALA A 139 -21.68 -1.17 5.57
C ALA A 139 -21.29 -0.11 4.53
N SER A 140 -21.63 1.14 4.81
CA SER A 140 -21.26 2.33 4.01
C SER A 140 -19.74 2.62 3.94
N THR A 141 -18.93 1.75 4.50
CA THR A 141 -17.47 1.83 4.53
C THR A 141 -16.90 0.64 3.80
N ALA A 142 -16.08 0.91 2.79
CA ALA A 142 -15.34 -0.12 2.06
C ALA A 142 -14.47 -0.92 3.03
N THR A 143 -14.92 -2.11 3.38
CA THR A 143 -14.20 -3.00 4.29
C THR A 143 -13.17 -3.77 3.48
N SER A 144 -11.91 -3.57 3.80
CA SER A 144 -10.78 -4.19 3.11
C SER A 144 -10.56 -5.63 3.53
N GLY A 145 -11.54 -6.51 3.33
CA GLY A 145 -11.40 -7.92 3.61
C GLY A 145 -11.22 -8.28 5.10
N ALA A 146 -11.23 -9.55 5.38
CA ALA A 146 -10.96 -10.10 6.70
C ALA A 146 -9.84 -11.15 6.63
N VAL A 147 -9.11 -11.27 7.73
CA VAL A 147 -8.16 -12.36 7.96
C VAL A 147 -8.80 -13.32 8.94
N TYR A 148 -8.87 -14.58 8.57
CA TYR A 148 -9.35 -15.65 9.45
C TYR A 148 -8.17 -16.33 10.14
N LEU A 149 -8.34 -16.59 11.42
CA LEU A 149 -7.34 -17.20 12.29
C LEU A 149 -7.71 -18.64 12.61
N ALA A 150 -6.74 -19.50 12.74
CA ALA A 150 -6.92 -20.88 13.19
C ALA A 150 -5.77 -21.31 14.13
N PRO A 151 -6.08 -22.00 15.25
CA PRO A 151 -7.39 -22.20 15.86
C PRO A 151 -8.07 -20.89 16.30
N THR A 152 -9.35 -20.97 16.65
CA THR A 152 -10.10 -19.83 17.21
C THR A 152 -9.48 -19.41 18.54
N PRO A 153 -9.27 -18.11 18.80
CA PRO A 153 -8.69 -17.62 20.04
C PRO A 153 -9.47 -18.06 21.28
N ASP A 154 -8.81 -18.70 22.24
CA ASP A 154 -9.38 -19.10 23.54
C ASP A 154 -9.37 -17.96 24.57
N LYS A 155 -8.66 -16.89 24.30
CA LYS A 155 -8.59 -15.66 25.10
C LYS A 155 -8.24 -14.48 24.21
N ASN A 156 -8.26 -13.27 24.77
CA ASN A 156 -7.84 -12.08 24.06
C ASN A 156 -6.34 -12.12 23.76
N TYR A 157 -5.96 -11.92 22.49
CA TYR A 157 -4.58 -11.88 22.06
C TYR A 157 -4.28 -10.55 21.37
N GLN A 158 -3.10 -9.98 21.64
CA GLN A 158 -2.56 -8.85 20.88
C GLN A 158 -1.99 -9.36 19.55
N TYR A 159 -2.16 -8.56 18.51
CA TYR A 159 -1.58 -8.86 17.19
C TYR A 159 -0.92 -7.65 16.56
N ILE A 160 0.01 -7.90 15.67
CA ILE A 160 0.61 -6.92 14.77
C ILE A 160 0.46 -7.45 13.35
N ILE A 161 -0.12 -6.64 12.47
CA ILE A 161 -0.23 -6.94 11.04
C ILE A 161 0.76 -6.05 10.28
N HIS A 162 1.61 -6.69 9.50
CA HIS A 162 2.44 -6.03 8.49
C HIS A 162 1.77 -6.16 7.14
N TYR A 163 1.47 -5.05 6.49
CA TYR A 163 0.75 -5.04 5.22
C TYR A 163 1.26 -3.96 4.29
N ASN A 164 0.92 -4.08 3.01
CA ASN A 164 1.08 -2.99 2.07
C ASN A 164 -0.27 -2.30 1.88
N THR A 165 -0.24 -0.98 1.93
CA THR A 165 -1.42 -0.14 1.71
C THR A 165 -1.30 0.59 0.39
N MET A 166 -2.45 0.93 -0.18
CA MET A 166 -2.49 1.92 -1.25
C MET A 166 -2.11 3.28 -0.66
N PRO A 167 -1.08 3.95 -1.19
CA PRO A 167 -0.68 5.25 -0.65
C PRO A 167 -1.80 6.27 -0.82
N VAL A 168 -1.89 7.19 0.13
CA VAL A 168 -2.82 8.31 0.04
C VAL A 168 -2.42 9.17 -1.16
N GLY A 169 -3.35 9.35 -2.08
CA GLY A 169 -3.13 10.15 -3.27
C GLY A 169 -3.10 11.66 -2.99
N LEU A 170 -2.39 12.40 -3.82
CA LEU A 170 -2.46 13.84 -3.89
C LEU A 170 -3.74 14.22 -4.66
N GLY A 171 -4.63 15.01 -4.08
CA GLY A 171 -5.90 15.38 -4.69
C GLY A 171 -6.48 16.66 -4.09
N SER A 172 -7.56 17.16 -4.68
CA SER A 172 -8.24 18.41 -4.26
C SER A 172 -8.87 18.35 -2.88
N GLY A 173 -9.16 17.15 -2.37
CA GLY A 173 -9.65 16.95 -1.00
C GLY A 173 -8.61 17.18 0.08
N ASN A 174 -7.34 17.34 -0.30
CA ASN A 174 -6.26 17.70 0.58
C ASN A 174 -6.07 19.23 0.53
N ASP A 175 -5.66 19.82 1.66
CA ASP A 175 -5.26 21.23 1.66
C ASP A 175 -4.26 21.51 0.55
N GLY A 176 -4.40 22.65 -0.16
CA GLY A 176 -3.54 22.97 -1.31
C GLY A 176 -2.03 22.91 -1.03
N ASN A 177 -1.64 22.88 0.23
CA ASN A 177 -0.26 22.73 0.70
C ASN A 177 0.14 21.28 1.03
N SER A 178 -0.77 20.32 0.92
CA SER A 178 -0.45 18.92 1.20
C SER A 178 0.51 18.36 0.15
N SER A 179 1.39 17.51 0.60
CA SER A 179 2.34 16.77 -0.23
C SER A 179 2.33 15.29 0.16
N THR A 180 2.68 14.44 -0.79
CA THR A 180 2.78 12.99 -0.58
C THR A 180 4.24 12.54 -0.70
N TYR A 181 4.52 11.30 -0.31
CA TYR A 181 5.85 10.73 -0.53
C TYR A 181 6.26 10.83 -2.00
N LEU A 182 5.35 10.50 -2.90
CA LEU A 182 5.59 10.52 -4.33
C LEU A 182 5.88 11.94 -4.85
N SER A 183 5.07 12.93 -4.42
CA SER A 183 5.27 14.32 -4.86
C SER A 183 6.58 14.94 -4.35
N ASN A 184 7.08 14.47 -3.20
CA ASN A 184 8.34 14.96 -2.63
C ASN A 184 9.58 14.28 -3.20
N TYR A 185 9.53 12.96 -3.41
CA TYR A 185 10.71 12.19 -3.81
C TYR A 185 10.76 11.84 -5.29
N PHE A 186 9.64 12.00 -6.01
CA PHE A 186 9.55 11.75 -7.44
C PHE A 186 8.79 12.85 -8.19
N PRO A 187 9.08 14.14 -7.93
CA PRO A 187 8.29 15.26 -8.47
C PRO A 187 8.28 15.32 -9.99
N GLN A 188 9.42 15.12 -10.63
CA GLN A 188 9.53 15.22 -12.09
C GLN A 188 8.81 14.08 -12.80
N GLY A 189 8.93 12.85 -12.28
CA GLY A 189 8.23 11.71 -12.84
C GLY A 189 6.70 11.84 -12.69
N LEU A 190 6.24 12.33 -11.54
CA LEU A 190 4.82 12.60 -11.32
C LEU A 190 4.31 13.66 -12.32
N LEU A 191 5.04 14.77 -12.49
CA LEU A 191 4.68 15.79 -13.47
C LEU A 191 4.62 15.23 -14.90
N TYR A 192 5.64 14.48 -15.34
CA TYR A 192 5.66 13.93 -16.70
C TYR A 192 4.56 12.90 -16.93
N ALA A 193 4.23 12.08 -15.94
CA ALA A 193 3.09 11.18 -16.02
C ALA A 193 1.77 11.95 -16.15
N CYS A 194 1.56 13.01 -15.35
CA CYS A 194 0.38 13.88 -15.48
C CYS A 194 0.32 14.58 -16.86
N LEU A 195 1.46 15.03 -17.38
CA LEU A 195 1.50 15.67 -18.69
C LEU A 195 1.16 14.69 -19.84
N THR A 196 1.57 13.44 -19.72
CA THR A 196 1.16 12.40 -20.71
C THR A 196 -0.36 12.26 -20.77
N GLU A 197 -1.03 12.22 -19.62
CA GLU A 197 -2.49 12.18 -19.53
C GLU A 197 -3.13 13.48 -20.04
N ALA A 198 -2.57 14.63 -19.67
CA ALA A 198 -3.09 15.94 -20.08
C ALA A 198 -3.01 16.14 -21.61
N PHE A 199 -1.87 15.81 -22.23
CA PHE A 199 -1.72 15.90 -23.68
C PHE A 199 -2.57 14.86 -24.42
N SER A 200 -2.80 13.70 -23.83
CA SER A 200 -3.75 12.71 -24.36
C SER A 200 -5.19 13.27 -24.36
N PHE A 201 -5.60 13.89 -23.25
CA PHE A 201 -6.92 14.53 -23.13
C PHE A 201 -7.12 15.69 -24.12
N LEU A 202 -6.12 16.55 -24.25
CA LEU A 202 -6.14 17.70 -25.14
C LEU A 202 -5.97 17.32 -26.63
N LYS A 203 -5.80 16.04 -26.93
CA LYS A 203 -5.48 15.56 -28.30
C LYS A 203 -4.26 16.28 -28.88
N GLY A 204 -3.26 16.49 -28.04
CA GLY A 204 -2.03 17.17 -28.41
C GLY A 204 -1.20 16.41 -29.46
N PRO A 205 -0.12 17.03 -29.97
CA PRO A 205 0.77 16.39 -30.94
C PRO A 205 1.34 15.08 -30.39
N THR A 206 1.38 14.03 -31.21
CA THR A 206 1.93 12.71 -30.85
C THR A 206 3.39 12.80 -30.39
N ASP A 207 4.16 13.74 -30.94
CA ASP A 207 5.54 13.96 -30.58
C ASP A 207 5.70 14.40 -29.11
N MET A 208 4.78 15.23 -28.61
CA MET A 208 4.77 15.67 -27.21
C MET A 208 4.42 14.52 -26.27
N LEU A 209 3.45 13.69 -26.63
CA LEU A 209 3.10 12.48 -25.87
C LEU A 209 4.31 11.55 -25.74
N THR A 210 4.96 11.24 -26.86
CA THR A 210 6.14 10.36 -26.88
C THR A 210 7.31 10.97 -26.12
N LEU A 211 7.50 12.28 -26.16
CA LEU A 211 8.53 13.00 -25.43
C LEU A 211 8.32 12.88 -23.91
N TYR A 212 7.11 13.14 -23.42
CA TYR A 212 6.83 13.08 -21.99
C TYR A 212 6.80 11.65 -21.46
N ASP A 213 6.30 10.69 -22.23
CA ASP A 213 6.40 9.28 -21.87
C ASP A 213 7.86 8.80 -21.78
N LYS A 214 8.72 9.20 -22.71
CA LYS A 214 10.15 8.91 -22.67
C LYS A 214 10.84 9.56 -21.46
N LYS A 215 10.51 10.81 -21.14
CA LYS A 215 11.04 11.50 -19.95
C LYS A 215 10.57 10.79 -18.67
N TYR A 216 9.30 10.42 -18.60
CA TYR A 216 8.75 9.65 -17.48
C TYR A 216 9.52 8.35 -17.27
N ASN A 217 9.71 7.55 -18.31
CA ASN A 217 10.43 6.28 -18.23
C ASN A 217 11.89 6.47 -17.78
N THR A 218 12.54 7.54 -18.23
CA THR A 218 13.91 7.87 -17.79
C THR A 218 13.97 8.20 -16.30
N GLU A 219 13.04 9.01 -15.81
CA GLU A 219 12.97 9.35 -14.37
C GLU A 219 12.54 8.14 -13.53
N LEU A 220 11.64 7.30 -14.04
CA LEU A 220 11.23 6.07 -13.37
C LEU A 220 12.40 5.12 -13.14
N GLN A 221 13.28 4.96 -14.13
CA GLN A 221 14.49 4.13 -13.99
C GLN A 221 15.41 4.66 -12.89
N LYS A 222 15.61 5.97 -12.81
CA LYS A 222 16.41 6.60 -11.74
C LYS A 222 15.77 6.38 -10.36
N PHE A 223 14.46 6.54 -10.28
CA PHE A 223 13.71 6.34 -9.05
C PHE A 223 13.76 4.88 -8.60
N ALA A 224 13.55 3.93 -9.51
CA ALA A 224 13.66 2.49 -9.23
C ALA A 224 15.07 2.12 -8.73
N ALA A 225 16.13 2.65 -9.36
CA ALA A 225 17.49 2.46 -8.91
C ALA A 225 17.72 3.00 -7.49
N MET A 226 17.13 4.15 -7.15
CA MET A 226 17.17 4.70 -5.79
C MET A 226 16.45 3.81 -4.78
N GLN A 227 15.29 3.24 -5.12
CA GLN A 227 14.55 2.32 -4.25
C GLN A 227 15.34 1.02 -4.01
N ILE A 228 15.97 0.46 -5.04
CA ILE A 228 16.84 -0.72 -4.92
C ILE A 228 18.07 -0.40 -4.06
N GLY A 229 18.64 0.78 -4.19
CA GLY A 229 19.77 1.23 -3.37
C GLY A 229 19.43 1.30 -1.88
N ARG A 230 18.19 1.66 -1.52
CA ARG A 230 17.71 1.62 -0.13
C ARG A 230 17.59 0.19 0.40
N ARG A 231 17.11 -0.74 -0.41
CA ARG A 231 17.03 -2.17 -0.04
C ARG A 231 18.40 -2.80 0.17
N ARG A 232 19.40 -2.43 -0.63
CA ARG A 232 20.78 -2.89 -0.46
C ARG A 232 21.43 -2.37 0.82
N ARG A 233 20.96 -1.26 1.37
CA ARG A 233 21.44 -0.73 2.64
C ARG A 233 20.97 -1.56 3.84
N ASP A 234 19.80 -2.18 3.74
CA ASP A 234 19.31 -3.12 4.75
C ASP A 234 20.15 -4.42 4.77
N ASP A 235 20.67 -4.86 3.62
CA ASP A 235 21.60 -5.98 3.53
C ASP A 235 22.94 -5.71 4.26
N TYR A 236 23.32 -4.44 4.46
CA TYR A 236 24.52 -4.08 5.24
C TYR A 236 24.37 -4.30 6.73
N THR A 237 23.15 -4.28 7.27
CA THR A 237 22.89 -4.56 8.66
C THR A 237 23.06 -6.03 9.00
N ASP A 238 22.93 -6.93 8.04
CA ASP A 238 23.16 -8.37 8.18
C ASP A 238 24.62 -8.80 7.94
N GLY A 239 25.55 -7.87 7.83
CA GLY A 239 26.99 -8.11 7.80
C GLY A 239 27.54 -8.70 6.49
N THR A 240 26.74 -8.86 5.46
CA THR A 240 27.17 -9.39 4.17
C THR A 240 27.29 -8.28 3.13
N ILE A 241 28.51 -7.78 2.94
CA ILE A 241 28.83 -6.85 1.84
C ILE A 241 28.89 -7.65 0.54
N ARG A 242 27.83 -7.63 -0.25
CA ARG A 242 27.82 -8.11 -1.63
C ARG A 242 27.94 -6.95 -2.61
N ILE A 243 29.13 -6.38 -2.71
CA ILE A 243 29.44 -5.52 -3.84
C ILE A 243 29.99 -6.43 -4.94
N PRO A 244 29.31 -6.59 -6.08
CA PRO A 244 29.96 -7.19 -7.24
C PRO A 244 31.06 -6.22 -7.69
N ILE A 245 32.30 -6.59 -7.46
CA ILE A 245 33.43 -5.91 -8.05
C ILE A 245 33.44 -6.36 -9.52
N GLU A 246 32.94 -5.54 -10.41
CA GLU A 246 33.20 -5.73 -11.83
C GLU A 246 34.71 -5.53 -12.03
N SER A 247 35.41 -6.63 -12.29
CA SER A 247 36.77 -6.55 -12.77
C SER A 247 36.77 -5.82 -14.11
N ALA A 248 37.55 -4.77 -14.23
CA ALA A 248 37.72 -4.08 -15.50
C ALA A 248 38.08 -5.09 -16.61
N PRO A 249 37.49 -4.98 -17.79
CA PRO A 249 37.88 -5.82 -18.92
C PRO A 249 39.34 -5.61 -19.24
N GLN A 250 40.08 -6.71 -19.31
CA GLN A 250 41.48 -6.72 -19.80
C GLN A 250 41.52 -6.45 -21.29
#